data_74d67fc84233da4beeb29b3d78c5209e
#
_entry.id   74d67fc84233da4beeb29b3d78c5209e
#
_cell.length_a   1.000
_cell.length_b   1.000
_cell.length_c   1.000
_cell.angle_alpha   90.00
_cell.angle_beta   90.00
_cell.angle_gamma   90.00
#
_symmetry.space_group_name_H-M   'P 1'
#
loop_
_entity.id
_entity.type
_entity.pdbx_description
1 polymer ?
#
loop_
_entity_poly.entity_id
_entity_poly.type
_entity_poly.pdbx_seq_one_letter_code
_entity_poly.pdbx_strand_id
1 'polypeptide(L)'
;MEKSFFAGGLRTAFGLLISLILFLAPPAEAATHNVTVNGSSFSPAALTIEAGDTVIWENLEDNFSHTTTSDLPFSNPNYWNGLMVNQSDTFAHTFNNVGTFTYHDKLDSGTGTITVTLPAPPGIVLESPRKEGSQFLFEATGLTVGKTNVLQASTNLTSWAAIKTNVAATTSMTFTNATTLPRRFFRLIERP
;
A
#
# COMPACT_ATOMS: atom_id res chain seq x y z
N MET A 1 20.72 -61.64 39.63
CA MET A 1 19.81 -60.51 39.64
C MET A 1 20.59 -59.28 39.17
N GLU A 2 20.64 -59.06 37.89
CA GLU A 2 21.27 -57.85 37.32
C GLU A 2 20.21 -56.82 37.07
N LYS A 3 20.37 -55.60 37.62
CA LYS A 3 19.54 -54.44 37.34
C LYS A 3 20.24 -53.59 36.29
N SER A 4 19.70 -53.61 35.07
CA SER A 4 20.09 -52.71 33.98
C SER A 4 19.53 -51.32 34.25
N PHE A 5 20.40 -50.30 34.33
CA PHE A 5 20.04 -48.89 34.37
C PHE A 5 19.99 -48.35 32.94
N PHE A 6 18.79 -47.97 32.47
CA PHE A 6 18.63 -47.22 31.24
C PHE A 6 18.99 -45.75 31.51
N ALA A 7 20.08 -45.26 30.92
CA ALA A 7 20.43 -43.87 30.86
C ALA A 7 19.54 -43.19 29.79
N GLY A 8 18.52 -42.44 30.25
CA GLY A 8 17.71 -41.58 29.39
C GLY A 8 18.53 -40.41 28.90
N GLY A 9 18.95 -40.47 27.64
CA GLY A 9 19.56 -39.31 26.98
C GLY A 9 18.59 -38.16 26.78
N LEU A 10 18.83 -37.08 27.48
CA LEU A 10 18.13 -35.79 27.32
C LEU A 10 18.45 -35.26 25.91
N ARG A 11 17.55 -35.49 24.96
CA ARG A 11 17.63 -34.85 23.63
C ARG A 11 17.22 -33.40 23.79
N THR A 12 18.20 -32.51 23.92
CA THR A 12 18.00 -31.05 23.77
C THR A 12 17.47 -30.80 22.36
N ALA A 13 16.18 -30.52 22.26
CA ALA A 13 15.59 -30.02 21.04
C ALA A 13 16.15 -28.60 20.81
N PHE A 14 17.15 -28.50 19.92
CA PHE A 14 17.62 -27.22 19.41
C PHE A 14 16.48 -26.62 18.59
N GLY A 15 15.73 -25.71 19.18
CA GLY A 15 14.68 -24.95 18.51
C GLY A 15 15.28 -24.16 17.36
N LEU A 16 14.89 -24.48 16.13
CA LEU A 16 15.23 -23.72 14.94
C LEU A 16 14.55 -22.33 15.05
N LEU A 17 15.30 -21.31 15.42
CA LEU A 17 14.84 -19.91 15.38
C LEU A 17 14.83 -19.45 13.92
N ILE A 18 13.66 -19.55 13.29
CA ILE A 18 13.42 -18.93 11.98
C ILE A 18 13.00 -17.49 12.25
N SER A 19 13.90 -16.55 12.04
CA SER A 19 13.58 -15.12 12.07
C SER A 19 13.03 -14.72 10.71
N LEU A 20 11.71 -14.53 10.64
CA LEU A 20 11.04 -13.94 9.49
C LEU A 20 11.02 -12.44 9.72
N ILE A 21 11.73 -11.67 8.90
CA ILE A 21 11.57 -10.21 8.87
C ILE A 21 10.37 -9.93 7.97
N LEU A 22 9.22 -9.71 8.59
CA LEU A 22 7.98 -9.32 7.94
C LEU A 22 8.08 -7.82 7.63
N PHE A 23 8.27 -7.45 6.37
CA PHE A 23 7.98 -6.10 5.89
C PHE A 23 6.48 -6.02 5.61
N LEU A 24 5.72 -5.56 6.60
CA LEU A 24 4.33 -5.16 6.41
C LEU A 24 4.36 -3.80 5.71
N ALA A 25 4.09 -3.75 4.40
CA ALA A 25 3.64 -2.50 3.79
C ALA A 25 2.21 -2.28 4.30
N PRO A 26 1.92 -1.16 5.00
CA PRO A 26 0.54 -0.86 5.37
C PRO A 26 -0.30 -0.77 4.10
N PRO A 27 -1.60 -1.12 4.17
CA PRO A 27 -2.53 -0.76 3.10
C PRO A 27 -2.41 0.75 2.88
N ALA A 28 -2.52 1.20 1.63
CA ALA A 28 -2.59 2.62 1.33
C ALA A 28 -3.81 3.18 2.10
N GLU A 29 -3.56 3.96 3.13
CA GLU A 29 -4.61 4.67 3.84
C GLU A 29 -5.04 5.86 2.99
N ALA A 30 -6.37 6.10 2.96
CA ALA A 30 -6.93 7.27 2.30
C ALA A 30 -6.29 8.55 2.88
N ALA A 31 -5.59 9.29 2.03
CA ALA A 31 -4.91 10.51 2.43
C ALA A 31 -5.84 11.73 2.31
N THR A 32 -5.48 12.79 3.04
CA THR A 32 -6.14 14.09 2.93
C THR A 32 -5.17 15.10 2.35
N HIS A 33 -5.62 15.83 1.34
CA HIS A 33 -4.85 16.83 0.63
C HIS A 33 -5.54 18.19 0.74
N ASN A 34 -4.76 19.25 0.91
CA ASN A 34 -5.28 20.61 1.04
C ASN A 34 -5.04 21.40 -0.23
N VAL A 35 -6.05 22.15 -0.64
CA VAL A 35 -6.00 23.16 -1.69
C VAL A 35 -6.54 24.46 -1.08
N THR A 36 -5.82 25.55 -1.23
CA THR A 36 -6.29 26.86 -0.77
C THR A 36 -6.80 27.68 -1.96
N VAL A 37 -7.75 28.57 -1.70
CA VAL A 37 -8.17 29.58 -2.66
C VAL A 37 -7.89 30.96 -2.10
N ASN A 38 -7.26 31.81 -2.93
CA ASN A 38 -6.93 33.19 -2.61
C ASN A 38 -6.97 33.98 -3.90
N GLY A 39 -7.85 35.00 -3.99
CA GLY A 39 -8.20 35.65 -5.24
C GLY A 39 -8.66 34.64 -6.27
N SER A 40 -8.33 34.88 -7.51
CA SER A 40 -8.70 34.00 -8.63
C SER A 40 -7.80 32.76 -8.76
N SER A 41 -7.24 32.23 -7.66
CA SER A 41 -6.25 31.16 -7.75
C SER A 41 -6.44 30.06 -6.71
N PHE A 42 -6.45 28.81 -7.18
CA PHE A 42 -6.29 27.63 -6.33
C PHE A 42 -4.80 27.27 -6.18
N SER A 43 -4.38 26.89 -4.99
CA SER A 43 -3.01 26.49 -4.71
C SER A 43 -2.96 25.18 -3.89
N PRO A 44 -2.41 24.08 -4.44
CA PRO A 44 -1.94 23.94 -5.82
C PRO A 44 -3.10 23.95 -6.83
N ALA A 45 -2.88 24.51 -8.03
CA ALA A 45 -3.87 24.51 -9.11
C ALA A 45 -4.01 23.13 -9.78
N ALA A 46 -2.99 22.28 -9.70
CA ALA A 46 -3.02 20.90 -10.16
C ALA A 46 -2.51 19.97 -9.05
N LEU A 47 -3.28 18.94 -8.75
CA LEU A 47 -2.99 17.98 -7.69
C LEU A 47 -3.18 16.55 -8.22
N THR A 48 -2.24 15.66 -7.91
CA THR A 48 -2.37 14.22 -8.19
C THR A 48 -2.57 13.48 -6.87
N ILE A 49 -3.58 12.64 -6.80
CA ILE A 49 -4.00 11.88 -5.62
C ILE A 49 -4.30 10.42 -5.99
N GLU A 50 -4.53 9.57 -5.00
CA GLU A 50 -4.98 8.20 -5.19
C GLU A 50 -6.51 8.06 -5.01
N ALA A 51 -7.11 7.07 -5.64
CA ALA A 51 -8.53 6.78 -5.46
C ALA A 51 -8.81 6.39 -4.00
N GLY A 52 -9.78 7.04 -3.37
CA GLY A 52 -10.09 6.99 -1.95
C GLY A 52 -9.62 8.22 -1.17
N ASP A 53 -8.72 9.03 -1.72
CA ASP A 53 -8.25 10.24 -1.06
C ASP A 53 -9.32 11.33 -1.00
N THR A 54 -9.16 12.23 -0.04
CA THR A 54 -10.02 13.39 0.17
C THR A 54 -9.24 14.68 -0.10
N VAL A 55 -9.83 15.58 -0.87
CA VAL A 55 -9.33 16.95 -1.03
C VAL A 55 -10.18 17.89 -0.18
N ILE A 56 -9.51 18.75 0.57
CA ILE A 56 -10.12 19.84 1.33
C ILE A 56 -9.70 21.15 0.69
N TRP A 57 -10.68 21.94 0.26
CA TRP A 57 -10.46 23.32 -0.16
C TRP A 57 -10.72 24.26 1.02
N GLU A 58 -9.88 25.28 1.17
CA GLU A 58 -9.97 26.29 2.21
C GLU A 58 -9.94 27.70 1.59
N ASN A 59 -10.89 28.53 1.99
CA ASN A 59 -10.89 29.96 1.63
C ASN A 59 -9.93 30.73 2.54
N LEU A 60 -8.92 31.39 1.96
CA LEU A 60 -7.97 32.21 2.71
C LEU A 60 -8.36 33.71 2.75
N GLU A 61 -9.43 34.11 2.07
CA GLU A 61 -9.81 35.51 1.98
C GLU A 61 -10.92 35.91 2.97
N ASP A 62 -10.72 37.03 3.60
CA ASP A 62 -11.74 37.69 4.41
C ASP A 62 -12.69 38.49 3.50
N ASN A 63 -14.01 38.41 3.77
CA ASN A 63 -15.08 39.13 3.04
C ASN A 63 -15.26 38.72 1.56
N PHE A 64 -14.64 37.68 1.07
CA PHE A 64 -14.86 37.10 -0.25
C PHE A 64 -15.26 35.62 -0.15
N SER A 65 -16.32 35.31 -0.90
CA SER A 65 -16.79 33.93 -1.00
C SER A 65 -16.20 33.25 -2.24
N HIS A 66 -15.84 31.99 -2.11
CA HIS A 66 -15.33 31.16 -3.21
C HIS A 66 -16.15 29.90 -3.35
N THR A 67 -16.10 29.32 -4.53
CA THR A 67 -16.64 27.98 -4.75
C THR A 67 -15.56 27.04 -5.28
N THR A 68 -15.77 25.74 -5.06
CA THR A 68 -15.08 24.67 -5.80
C THR A 68 -16.14 23.85 -6.50
N THR A 69 -16.25 23.99 -7.81
CA THR A 69 -17.31 23.38 -8.58
C THR A 69 -16.74 22.56 -9.72
N SER A 70 -17.05 21.27 -9.75
CA SER A 70 -16.69 20.36 -10.83
C SER A 70 -17.25 20.83 -12.17
N ASP A 71 -16.47 20.70 -13.26
CA ASP A 71 -16.93 20.94 -14.64
C ASP A 71 -17.81 19.80 -15.18
N LEU A 72 -18.02 18.76 -14.42
CA LEU A 72 -18.91 17.66 -14.76
C LEU A 72 -20.39 18.10 -14.70
N PRO A 73 -21.27 17.49 -15.48
CA PRO A 73 -22.71 17.76 -15.36
C PRO A 73 -23.24 17.28 -14.00
N PHE A 74 -24.25 17.97 -13.46
CA PHE A 74 -24.88 17.65 -12.16
C PHE A 74 -25.35 16.19 -12.03
N SER A 75 -25.69 15.54 -13.15
CA SER A 75 -26.08 14.13 -13.19
C SER A 75 -24.93 13.15 -13.06
N ASN A 76 -23.67 13.63 -13.11
CA ASN A 76 -22.51 12.77 -12.96
C ASN A 76 -22.30 12.42 -11.48
N PRO A 77 -22.09 11.13 -11.13
CA PRO A 77 -21.89 10.73 -9.73
C PRO A 77 -20.62 11.32 -9.08
N ASN A 78 -19.69 11.82 -9.89
CA ASN A 78 -18.47 12.50 -9.41
C ASN A 78 -18.60 14.04 -9.40
N TYR A 79 -19.81 14.57 -9.60
CA TYR A 79 -20.06 16.00 -9.50
C TYR A 79 -19.96 16.47 -8.04
N TRP A 80 -19.33 17.62 -7.83
CA TRP A 80 -19.36 18.34 -6.55
C TRP A 80 -19.56 19.84 -6.76
N ASN A 81 -20.03 20.51 -5.73
CA ASN A 81 -20.17 21.94 -5.68
C ASN A 81 -20.08 22.40 -4.22
N GLY A 82 -18.95 22.94 -3.85
CA GLY A 82 -18.67 23.47 -2.51
C GLY A 82 -18.73 25.00 -2.50
N LEU A 83 -19.31 25.57 -1.45
CA LEU A 83 -19.33 27.01 -1.18
C LEU A 83 -18.57 27.27 0.13
N MET A 84 -17.66 28.23 0.10
CA MET A 84 -16.86 28.71 1.23
C MET A 84 -17.09 30.21 1.33
N VAL A 85 -17.86 30.64 2.34
CA VAL A 85 -18.38 32.04 2.45
C VAL A 85 -17.38 32.93 3.15
N ASN A 86 -16.73 32.42 4.19
CA ASN A 86 -15.85 33.21 5.06
C ASN A 86 -14.41 32.67 4.96
N GLN A 87 -13.48 33.49 5.46
CA GLN A 87 -12.12 33.05 5.67
C GLN A 87 -12.09 31.80 6.57
N SER A 88 -11.25 30.83 6.21
CA SER A 88 -11.11 29.51 6.86
C SER A 88 -12.32 28.58 6.71
N ASP A 89 -13.35 28.96 5.96
CA ASP A 89 -14.36 27.99 5.55
C ASP A 89 -13.74 26.93 4.65
N THR A 90 -14.17 25.69 4.83
CA THR A 90 -13.66 24.54 4.07
C THR A 90 -14.78 23.78 3.38
N PHE A 91 -14.42 23.14 2.28
CA PHE A 91 -15.24 22.13 1.62
C PHE A 91 -14.38 20.89 1.35
N ALA A 92 -14.92 19.71 1.59
CA ALA A 92 -14.21 18.43 1.38
C ALA A 92 -14.94 17.55 0.37
N HIS A 93 -14.18 16.87 -0.49
CA HIS A 93 -14.71 15.86 -1.42
C HIS A 93 -13.76 14.68 -1.52
N THR A 94 -14.31 13.45 -1.44
CA THR A 94 -13.56 12.20 -1.58
C THR A 94 -13.64 11.67 -3.01
N PHE A 95 -12.50 11.39 -3.62
CA PHE A 95 -12.38 10.93 -5.01
C PHE A 95 -12.23 9.42 -5.08
N ASN A 96 -13.31 8.69 -5.33
CA ASN A 96 -13.31 7.23 -5.40
C ASN A 96 -13.03 6.67 -6.80
N ASN A 97 -13.06 7.50 -7.84
CA ASN A 97 -12.93 7.07 -9.22
C ASN A 97 -11.68 7.66 -9.87
N VAL A 98 -10.92 6.82 -10.56
CA VAL A 98 -9.76 7.22 -11.36
C VAL A 98 -10.20 8.14 -12.49
N GLY A 99 -9.42 9.19 -12.75
CA GLY A 99 -9.70 10.14 -13.82
C GLY A 99 -9.06 11.50 -13.60
N THR A 100 -9.31 12.39 -14.53
CA THR A 100 -8.93 13.81 -14.42
C THR A 100 -10.20 14.65 -14.28
N PHE A 101 -10.27 15.41 -13.21
CA PHE A 101 -11.41 16.22 -12.83
C PHE A 101 -11.00 17.69 -12.81
N THR A 102 -11.52 18.46 -13.77
CA THR A 102 -11.36 19.91 -13.77
C THR A 102 -12.47 20.54 -12.95
N TYR A 103 -12.18 21.69 -12.37
CA TYR A 103 -13.11 22.44 -11.56
C TYR A 103 -12.80 23.95 -11.62
N HIS A 104 -13.76 24.75 -11.25
CA HIS A 104 -13.66 26.20 -11.26
C HIS A 104 -14.34 26.83 -10.06
N ASP A 105 -13.99 28.09 -9.80
CA ASP A 105 -14.74 28.98 -8.94
C ASP A 105 -15.85 29.66 -9.74
N LYS A 106 -17.12 29.48 -9.34
CA LYS A 106 -18.27 30.14 -9.99
C LYS A 106 -18.38 31.61 -9.67
N LEU A 107 -17.73 32.05 -8.61
CA LEU A 107 -17.81 33.47 -8.13
C LEU A 107 -16.62 34.28 -8.63
N ASP A 108 -15.58 33.60 -9.14
CA ASP A 108 -14.37 34.21 -9.69
C ASP A 108 -13.84 33.35 -10.88
N SER A 109 -12.66 33.68 -11.41
CA SER A 109 -12.07 33.05 -12.59
C SER A 109 -11.09 31.89 -12.26
N GLY A 110 -10.97 31.50 -11.00
CA GLY A 110 -10.08 30.43 -10.55
C GLY A 110 -10.44 29.07 -11.16
N THR A 111 -9.43 28.35 -11.62
CA THR A 111 -9.59 26.97 -12.14
C THR A 111 -8.56 26.03 -11.53
N GLY A 112 -8.91 24.75 -11.43
CA GLY A 112 -7.99 23.71 -10.93
C GLY A 112 -8.24 22.34 -11.57
N THR A 113 -7.32 21.42 -11.29
CA THR A 113 -7.38 20.06 -11.82
C THR A 113 -6.95 19.05 -10.73
N ILE A 114 -7.78 18.04 -10.51
CA ILE A 114 -7.44 16.88 -9.68
C ILE A 114 -7.25 15.67 -10.60
N THR A 115 -6.07 15.06 -10.56
CA THR A 115 -5.79 13.80 -11.25
C THR A 115 -5.80 12.67 -10.24
N VAL A 116 -6.74 11.74 -10.37
CA VAL A 116 -6.90 10.58 -9.48
C VAL A 116 -6.31 9.35 -10.16
N THR A 117 -5.35 8.73 -9.51
CA THR A 117 -4.69 7.50 -9.95
C THR A 117 -5.17 6.29 -9.13
N LEU A 118 -4.89 5.08 -9.62
CA LEU A 118 -5.08 3.90 -8.77
C LEU A 118 -4.11 3.97 -7.59
N PRO A 119 -4.52 3.52 -6.39
CA PRO A 119 -3.60 3.32 -5.29
C PRO A 119 -2.44 2.42 -5.71
N ALA A 120 -1.24 2.73 -5.22
CA ALA A 120 -0.10 1.84 -5.42
C ALA A 120 -0.47 0.43 -4.93
N PRO A 121 -0.16 -0.64 -5.69
CA PRO A 121 -0.37 -1.99 -5.21
C PRO A 121 0.28 -2.17 -3.84
N PRO A 122 -0.37 -2.82 -2.88
CA PRO A 122 0.27 -3.13 -1.61
C PRO A 122 1.57 -3.86 -1.89
N GLY A 123 2.64 -3.45 -1.21
CA GLY A 123 3.93 -4.10 -1.35
C GLY A 123 3.83 -5.60 -1.04
N ILE A 124 4.74 -6.40 -1.58
CA ILE A 124 4.75 -7.83 -1.31
C ILE A 124 4.97 -8.08 0.18
N VAL A 125 4.04 -8.81 0.79
CA VAL A 125 4.09 -9.23 2.19
C VAL A 125 4.34 -10.73 2.25
N LEU A 126 5.27 -11.17 3.10
CA LEU A 126 5.48 -12.58 3.42
C LEU A 126 4.86 -12.88 4.79
N GLU A 127 3.87 -13.73 4.81
CA GLU A 127 3.06 -14.01 6.01
C GLU A 127 2.84 -15.51 6.25
N SER A 128 2.21 -15.83 7.39
CA SER A 128 1.85 -17.20 7.76
C SER A 128 3.02 -18.20 7.74
N PRO A 129 4.21 -17.84 8.28
CA PRO A 129 5.35 -18.75 8.28
C PRO A 129 5.06 -19.98 9.15
N ARG A 130 5.19 -21.16 8.56
CA ARG A 130 4.97 -22.43 9.27
C ARG A 130 5.92 -23.52 8.81
N LYS A 131 6.16 -24.46 9.67
CA LYS A 131 6.94 -25.66 9.37
C LYS A 131 6.03 -26.88 9.27
N GLU A 132 6.10 -27.58 8.15
CA GLU A 132 5.40 -28.85 7.94
C GLU A 132 6.43 -29.94 7.58
N GLY A 133 6.68 -30.86 8.52
CA GLY A 133 7.72 -31.87 8.38
C GLY A 133 9.10 -31.25 8.20
N SER A 134 9.75 -31.55 7.07
CA SER A 134 11.06 -31.01 6.66
C SER A 134 10.93 -29.77 5.75
N GLN A 135 9.73 -29.19 5.60
CA GLN A 135 9.49 -28.06 4.75
C GLN A 135 9.16 -26.83 5.57
N PHE A 136 9.57 -25.67 5.07
CA PHE A 136 9.16 -24.35 5.52
C PHE A 136 8.25 -23.73 4.49
N LEU A 137 7.06 -23.30 4.92
CA LEU A 137 6.05 -22.69 4.09
C LEU A 137 5.79 -21.27 4.57
N PHE A 138 5.46 -20.40 3.63
CA PHE A 138 4.91 -19.07 3.89
C PHE A 138 4.05 -18.65 2.71
N GLU A 139 3.18 -17.71 2.94
CA GLU A 139 2.35 -17.07 1.92
C GLU A 139 2.95 -15.72 1.52
N ALA A 140 2.96 -15.43 0.23
CA ALA A 140 3.27 -14.11 -0.29
C ALA A 140 1.98 -13.51 -0.82
N THR A 141 1.65 -12.31 -0.39
CA THR A 141 0.50 -11.51 -0.86
C THR A 141 0.98 -10.20 -1.47
N GLY A 142 0.10 -9.48 -2.17
CA GLY A 142 0.46 -8.24 -2.87
C GLY A 142 1.27 -8.46 -4.15
N LEU A 143 1.18 -9.65 -4.76
CA LEU A 143 1.86 -9.97 -6.01
C LEU A 143 1.14 -9.32 -7.20
N THR A 144 1.91 -8.85 -8.18
CA THR A 144 1.35 -8.38 -9.46
C THR A 144 1.17 -9.56 -10.42
N VAL A 145 -0.05 -9.82 -10.85
CA VAL A 145 -0.37 -10.91 -11.80
C VAL A 145 0.44 -10.72 -13.09
N GLY A 146 1.04 -11.81 -13.57
CA GLY A 146 1.88 -11.82 -14.78
C GLY A 146 3.34 -11.43 -14.54
N LYS A 147 3.70 -10.91 -13.36
CA LYS A 147 5.10 -10.60 -13.03
C LYS A 147 5.86 -11.79 -12.51
N THR A 148 7.16 -11.78 -12.77
CA THR A 148 8.09 -12.82 -12.30
C THR A 148 8.52 -12.55 -10.86
N ASN A 149 8.27 -13.50 -9.97
CA ASN A 149 8.65 -13.43 -8.57
C ASN A 149 9.84 -14.35 -8.30
N VAL A 150 10.92 -13.81 -7.74
CA VAL A 150 12.13 -14.54 -7.39
C VAL A 150 12.26 -14.61 -5.88
N LEU A 151 12.05 -15.81 -5.33
CA LEU A 151 12.34 -16.09 -3.93
C LEU A 151 13.86 -16.25 -3.75
N GLN A 152 14.41 -15.47 -2.84
CA GLN A 152 15.81 -15.53 -2.48
C GLN A 152 15.98 -15.95 -1.02
N ALA A 153 17.07 -16.65 -0.73
CA ALA A 153 17.46 -16.99 0.63
C ALA A 153 18.88 -16.50 0.95
N SER A 154 19.09 -16.20 2.23
CA SER A 154 20.37 -15.78 2.80
C SER A 154 20.60 -16.45 4.16
N THR A 155 21.86 -16.62 4.54
CA THR A 155 22.27 -17.04 5.90
C THR A 155 22.83 -15.87 6.71
N ASN A 156 23.16 -14.74 6.08
CA ASN A 156 23.87 -13.62 6.67
C ASN A 156 23.24 -12.22 6.37
N LEU A 157 22.13 -12.17 5.65
CA LEU A 157 21.44 -10.96 5.21
C LEU A 157 22.21 -10.08 4.20
N THR A 158 23.46 -10.40 3.88
CA THR A 158 24.29 -9.64 2.94
C THR A 158 24.35 -10.31 1.56
N SER A 159 24.43 -11.63 1.52
CA SER A 159 24.48 -12.40 0.27
C SER A 159 23.18 -13.15 0.07
N TRP A 160 22.56 -12.97 -1.09
CA TRP A 160 21.24 -13.53 -1.42
C TRP A 160 21.32 -14.41 -2.66
N ALA A 161 20.88 -15.65 -2.54
CA ALA A 161 20.80 -16.59 -3.65
C ALA A 161 19.35 -16.83 -4.06
N ALA A 162 19.06 -16.79 -5.37
CA ALA A 162 17.76 -17.18 -5.90
C ALA A 162 17.56 -18.70 -5.69
N ILE A 163 16.43 -19.08 -5.09
CA ILE A 163 16.09 -20.48 -4.81
C ILE A 163 14.82 -20.94 -5.53
N LYS A 164 13.96 -20.01 -5.94
CA LYS A 164 12.75 -20.32 -6.70
C LYS A 164 12.32 -19.10 -7.51
N THR A 165 11.82 -19.37 -8.71
CA THR A 165 11.27 -18.36 -9.60
C THR A 165 9.88 -18.82 -10.07
N ASN A 166 8.87 -17.95 -9.94
CA ASN A 166 7.51 -18.21 -10.37
C ASN A 166 6.92 -16.96 -11.03
N VAL A 167 6.02 -17.15 -11.99
CA VAL A 167 5.17 -16.07 -12.49
C VAL A 167 3.88 -16.07 -11.66
N ALA A 168 3.48 -14.92 -11.16
CA ALA A 168 2.27 -14.80 -10.36
C ALA A 168 1.02 -15.00 -11.22
N ALA A 169 0.25 -16.05 -10.97
CA ALA A 169 -1.05 -16.27 -11.59
C ALA A 169 -2.18 -15.56 -10.83
N THR A 170 -1.94 -15.22 -9.55
CA THR A 170 -2.86 -14.54 -8.63
C THR A 170 -2.09 -13.54 -7.78
N THR A 171 -2.80 -12.70 -7.03
CA THR A 171 -2.19 -11.71 -6.12
C THR A 171 -1.60 -12.33 -4.85
N SER A 172 -1.75 -13.64 -4.65
CA SER A 172 -1.13 -14.41 -3.56
C SER A 172 -0.56 -15.73 -4.05
N MET A 173 0.46 -16.25 -3.35
CA MET A 173 1.10 -17.51 -3.68
C MET A 173 1.75 -18.13 -2.44
N THR A 174 1.59 -19.45 -2.25
CA THR A 174 2.31 -20.20 -1.22
C THR A 174 3.69 -20.64 -1.72
N PHE A 175 4.71 -20.30 -0.97
CA PHE A 175 6.09 -20.77 -1.20
C PHE A 175 6.44 -21.88 -0.21
N THR A 176 7.05 -22.93 -0.74
CA THR A 176 7.52 -24.08 0.03
C THR A 176 9.01 -24.27 -0.21
N ASN A 177 9.80 -24.42 0.83
CA ASN A 177 11.23 -24.66 0.74
C ASN A 177 11.70 -25.70 1.78
N ALA A 178 12.65 -26.56 1.39
CA ALA A 178 13.22 -27.55 2.31
C ALA A 178 14.07 -26.88 3.40
N THR A 179 13.90 -27.31 4.64
CA THR A 179 14.67 -26.83 5.80
C THR A 179 15.94 -27.62 6.00
N THR A 180 16.92 -27.49 5.10
CA THR A 180 18.19 -28.21 5.18
C THR A 180 19.26 -27.47 6.00
N LEU A 181 19.06 -26.18 6.30
CA LEU A 181 20.01 -25.36 7.04
C LEU A 181 19.39 -24.85 8.35
N PRO A 182 20.22 -24.69 9.42
CA PRO A 182 19.73 -24.30 10.75
C PRO A 182 19.17 -22.86 10.84
N ARG A 183 19.58 -21.96 9.95
CA ARG A 183 19.10 -20.57 9.89
C ARG A 183 19.05 -20.09 8.45
N ARG A 184 17.91 -19.51 8.05
CA ARG A 184 17.74 -18.86 6.75
C ARG A 184 16.84 -17.63 6.89
N PHE A 185 17.16 -16.62 6.11
CA PHE A 185 16.33 -15.44 5.84
C PHE A 185 15.79 -15.56 4.44
N PHE A 186 14.57 -15.10 4.21
CA PHE A 186 13.91 -15.14 2.91
C PHE A 186 13.47 -13.73 2.51
N ARG A 187 13.57 -13.44 1.22
CA ARG A 187 12.94 -12.26 0.61
C ARG A 187 12.37 -12.64 -0.75
N LEU A 188 11.32 -11.93 -1.17
CA LEU A 188 10.76 -12.05 -2.49
C LEU A 188 11.04 -10.74 -3.26
N ILE A 189 11.45 -10.87 -4.53
CA ILE A 189 11.65 -9.74 -5.43
C ILE A 189 10.77 -9.97 -6.65
N GLU A 190 9.98 -8.96 -7.01
CA GLU A 190 9.26 -8.94 -8.27
C GLU A 190 10.17 -8.34 -9.36
N ARG A 191 10.11 -8.93 -10.55
CA ARG A 191 10.84 -8.47 -11.74
C ARG A 191 9.86 -8.19 -12.88
N PRO A 192 10.24 -7.27 -13.78
CA PRO A 192 9.47 -6.96 -14.97
C PRO A 192 9.14 -8.18 -15.81
#